data_67a0348fe547b2c370c312fecdf152fa
#
_entry.id   67a0348fe547b2c370c312fecdf152fa
#
_cell.length_a   1.000
_cell.length_b   1.000
_cell.length_c   1.000
_cell.angle_alpha   90.00
_cell.angle_beta   90.00
_cell.angle_gamma   90.00
#
_symmetry.space_group_name_H-M   'P 1'
#
loop_
_entity.id
_entity.type
_entity.pdbx_description
1 polymer ?
#
loop_
_entity_poly.entity_id
_entity_poly.type
_entity_poly.pdbx_seq_one_letter_code
_entity_poly.pdbx_strand_id
1 'polypeptide(L)'
;MKNYLLTVLTTFCLTVPQACTTPQSPQKKEKEKKEVAIQLYSVRDLINNGGDLNKILKDLADMGYTSVEAANYNDGKFYGKTPQEFKQMVETNGMKVLSSHTSHGLSDKELSSGDFTEALAWWDQCIADHKAAGMEYIVTPWLGVPKTLKELQTYCDYYNEVGKRCNAAGLKYGYHNHAHEFQKVEDKEIMLDYMPQHTNPEYVFFQMDVYWVVRGDNSPVDYFNKYPGRFTMLHIKDHREIGQSGMVGYDAIFKNTDKAGVHHLVAEIEQYSCPVEESVKQSLDYLLEAPFVKASYSK
;
A
#
# COMPACT_ATOMS: atom_id res chain seq x y z
N MET A 1 -77.09 -68.27 20.25
CA MET A 1 -77.26 -66.81 20.23
C MET A 1 -75.89 -66.25 20.18
N LYS A 2 -75.44 -65.71 19.01
CA LYS A 2 -74.12 -65.13 18.79
C LYS A 2 -74.27 -63.66 18.64
N ASN A 3 -73.69 -62.89 19.55
CA ASN A 3 -73.64 -61.45 19.49
C ASN A 3 -72.50 -61.00 18.54
N TYR A 4 -72.77 -60.25 17.51
CA TYR A 4 -71.77 -59.58 16.67
C TYR A 4 -71.61 -58.18 17.18
N LEU A 5 -70.39 -57.88 17.58
CA LEU A 5 -69.96 -56.55 17.96
C LEU A 5 -69.47 -55.79 16.69
N LEU A 6 -70.11 -54.72 16.39
CA LEU A 6 -69.78 -53.86 15.22
C LEU A 6 -68.76 -52.78 15.66
N THR A 7 -67.50 -52.89 15.19
CA THR A 7 -66.49 -51.93 15.49
C THR A 7 -66.51 -50.88 14.38
N VAL A 8 -66.80 -49.60 14.71
CA VAL A 8 -66.76 -48.48 13.82
C VAL A 8 -65.36 -47.89 13.84
N LEU A 9 -64.63 -47.94 12.71
CA LEU A 9 -63.32 -47.33 12.53
C LEU A 9 -63.57 -45.87 12.06
N THR A 10 -63.27 -44.92 12.92
CA THR A 10 -63.24 -43.49 12.55
C THR A 10 -61.86 -43.14 12.03
N THR A 11 -61.75 -42.90 10.74
CA THR A 11 -60.54 -42.43 10.09
C THR A 11 -60.38 -40.89 10.30
N PHE A 12 -59.39 -40.52 11.08
CA PHE A 12 -59.01 -39.13 11.29
C PHE A 12 -58.07 -38.69 10.15
N CYS A 13 -58.58 -37.88 9.23
CA CYS A 13 -57.73 -37.21 8.23
C CYS A 13 -57.00 -36.03 8.87
N LEU A 14 -55.71 -36.20 9.12
CA LEU A 14 -54.77 -35.09 9.47
C LEU A 14 -54.41 -34.32 8.21
N THR A 15 -55.02 -33.17 8.02
CA THR A 15 -54.57 -32.17 7.00
C THR A 15 -53.35 -31.43 7.53
N VAL A 16 -52.19 -31.72 6.97
CA VAL A 16 -50.92 -30.98 7.23
C VAL A 16 -51.01 -29.68 6.39
N PRO A 17 -50.88 -28.49 6.98
CA PRO A 17 -50.82 -27.27 6.19
C PRO A 17 -49.47 -27.23 5.43
N GLN A 18 -49.49 -27.24 4.11
CA GLN A 18 -48.35 -26.97 3.25
C GLN A 18 -47.97 -25.49 3.42
N ALA A 19 -46.84 -25.28 4.15
CA ALA A 19 -46.25 -23.96 4.20
C ALA A 19 -45.72 -23.58 2.79
N CYS A 20 -46.32 -22.60 2.15
CA CYS A 20 -45.78 -21.98 0.96
C CYS A 20 -44.45 -21.27 1.33
N THR A 21 -43.34 -21.93 1.04
CA THR A 21 -42.01 -21.26 1.05
C THR A 21 -41.95 -20.36 -0.18
N THR A 22 -42.18 -19.07 0.01
CA THR A 22 -41.80 -18.06 -0.99
C THR A 22 -40.29 -18.19 -1.29
N PRO A 23 -39.89 -18.21 -2.58
CA PRO A 23 -38.47 -18.20 -2.91
C PRO A 23 -37.87 -16.88 -2.39
N GLN A 24 -36.95 -16.99 -1.42
CA GLN A 24 -36.14 -15.83 -1.05
C GLN A 24 -35.33 -15.42 -2.30
N SER A 25 -35.55 -14.18 -2.75
CA SER A 25 -34.68 -13.55 -3.75
C SER A 25 -33.23 -13.68 -3.28
N PRO A 26 -32.26 -13.97 -4.18
CA PRO A 26 -30.86 -14.07 -3.79
C PRO A 26 -30.45 -12.72 -3.20
N GLN A 27 -30.15 -12.72 -1.91
CA GLN A 27 -29.53 -11.58 -1.25
C GLN A 27 -28.27 -11.27 -2.02
N LYS A 28 -28.24 -10.10 -2.68
CA LYS A 28 -27.05 -9.55 -3.30
C LYS A 28 -26.02 -9.41 -2.19
N LYS A 29 -25.01 -10.30 -2.11
CA LYS A 29 -23.91 -10.15 -1.17
C LYS A 29 -23.34 -8.76 -1.43
N GLU A 30 -23.44 -7.89 -0.45
CA GLU A 30 -22.79 -6.59 -0.47
C GLU A 30 -21.30 -6.87 -0.72
N LYS A 31 -20.76 -6.31 -1.81
CA LYS A 31 -19.32 -6.48 -2.11
C LYS A 31 -18.53 -5.87 -0.96
N GLU A 32 -17.71 -6.65 -0.29
CA GLU A 32 -16.79 -6.14 0.74
C GLU A 32 -15.99 -4.96 0.14
N LYS A 33 -15.94 -3.85 0.88
CA LYS A 33 -15.22 -2.65 0.46
C LYS A 33 -13.72 -2.96 0.47
N LYS A 34 -13.06 -2.85 -0.67
CA LYS A 34 -11.61 -3.05 -0.78
C LYS A 34 -10.87 -1.83 -0.26
N GLU A 35 -9.80 -2.06 0.47
CA GLU A 35 -8.92 -1.02 0.99
C GLU A 35 -7.80 -0.73 0.00
N VAL A 36 -7.79 0.47 -0.56
CA VAL A 36 -6.75 0.95 -1.49
C VAL A 36 -6.36 2.36 -1.08
N ALA A 37 -5.08 2.57 -0.81
CA ALA A 37 -4.50 3.90 -0.63
C ALA A 37 -4.15 4.51 -2.00
N ILE A 38 -4.02 5.84 -2.04
CA ILE A 38 -3.46 6.56 -3.18
C ILE A 38 -2.20 7.31 -2.76
N GLN A 39 -1.14 7.20 -3.57
CA GLN A 39 0.01 8.09 -3.50
C GLN A 39 -0.37 9.46 -4.07
N LEU A 40 -0.29 10.52 -3.25
CA LEU A 40 -0.73 11.87 -3.65
C LEU A 40 0.12 12.49 -4.78
N TYR A 41 1.27 11.92 -5.09
CA TYR A 41 2.02 12.27 -6.30
C TYR A 41 1.22 12.01 -7.58
N SER A 42 0.26 11.08 -7.54
CA SER A 42 -0.68 10.80 -8.63
C SER A 42 -1.61 11.97 -8.98
N VAL A 43 -1.74 12.94 -8.10
CA VAL A 43 -2.56 14.14 -8.30
C VAL A 43 -1.72 15.44 -8.15
N ARG A 44 -0.39 15.31 -8.26
CA ARG A 44 0.55 16.42 -8.10
C ARG A 44 0.24 17.63 -8.99
N ASP A 45 -0.23 17.36 -10.21
CA ASP A 45 -0.53 18.44 -11.17
C ASP A 45 -1.71 19.28 -10.70
N LEU A 46 -2.73 18.66 -10.10
CA LEU A 46 -3.85 19.38 -9.50
C LEU A 46 -3.39 20.23 -8.31
N ILE A 47 -2.54 19.67 -7.45
CA ILE A 47 -2.02 20.33 -6.25
C ILE A 47 -1.10 21.51 -6.66
N ASN A 48 -0.14 21.25 -7.56
CA ASN A 48 0.87 22.25 -7.97
C ASN A 48 0.28 23.41 -8.79
N ASN A 49 -0.82 23.15 -9.50
CA ASN A 49 -1.55 24.20 -10.24
C ASN A 49 -2.49 25.03 -9.34
N GLY A 50 -2.37 24.91 -8.02
CA GLY A 50 -3.11 25.73 -7.06
C GLY A 50 -4.50 25.19 -6.72
N GLY A 51 -4.77 23.92 -6.99
CA GLY A 51 -6.01 23.25 -6.57
C GLY A 51 -6.17 23.24 -5.05
N ASP A 52 -7.41 23.32 -4.58
CA ASP A 52 -7.73 23.18 -3.16
C ASP A 52 -7.48 21.74 -2.70
N LEU A 53 -6.47 21.56 -1.87
CA LEU A 53 -6.09 20.25 -1.34
C LEU A 53 -7.27 19.52 -0.66
N ASN A 54 -8.09 20.26 0.11
CA ASN A 54 -9.26 19.65 0.78
C ASN A 54 -10.29 19.13 -0.22
N LYS A 55 -10.53 19.88 -1.31
CA LYS A 55 -11.39 19.42 -2.39
C LYS A 55 -10.82 18.19 -3.10
N ILE A 56 -9.53 18.19 -3.41
CA ILE A 56 -8.86 17.04 -4.04
C ILE A 56 -9.01 15.79 -3.17
N LEU A 57 -8.75 15.91 -1.85
CA LEU A 57 -8.91 14.80 -0.91
C LEU A 57 -10.35 14.31 -0.83
N LYS A 58 -11.32 15.23 -0.85
CA LYS A 58 -12.73 14.87 -0.89
C LYS A 58 -13.08 14.09 -2.16
N ASP A 59 -12.63 14.56 -3.32
CA ASP A 59 -12.89 13.89 -4.61
C ASP A 59 -12.29 12.47 -4.62
N LEU A 60 -11.09 12.29 -4.09
CA LEU A 60 -10.45 10.96 -3.96
C LEU A 60 -11.23 10.02 -3.02
N ALA A 61 -11.72 10.55 -1.89
CA ALA A 61 -12.56 9.79 -0.97
C ALA A 61 -13.90 9.40 -1.62
N ASP A 62 -14.53 10.32 -2.34
CA ASP A 62 -15.79 10.08 -3.06
C ASP A 62 -15.61 9.03 -4.19
N MET A 63 -14.42 8.94 -4.80
CA MET A 63 -14.07 7.88 -5.75
C MET A 63 -13.99 6.50 -5.10
N GLY A 64 -13.65 6.44 -3.79
CA GLY A 64 -13.57 5.22 -3.01
C GLY A 64 -12.19 4.87 -2.46
N TYR A 65 -11.18 5.70 -2.63
CA TYR A 65 -9.90 5.54 -1.93
C TYR A 65 -10.10 5.59 -0.42
N THR A 66 -9.35 4.78 0.33
CA THR A 66 -9.54 4.62 1.78
C THR A 66 -8.46 5.29 2.61
N SER A 67 -7.33 5.58 2.00
CA SER A 67 -6.17 6.19 2.66
C SER A 67 -5.27 6.92 1.66
N VAL A 68 -4.38 7.75 2.18
CA VAL A 68 -3.41 8.49 1.38
C VAL A 68 -1.98 8.17 1.83
N GLU A 69 -1.08 8.16 0.85
CA GLU A 69 0.35 8.29 1.06
C GLU A 69 0.78 9.68 0.61
N ALA A 70 1.39 10.48 1.51
CA ALA A 70 1.85 11.80 1.18
C ALA A 70 3.17 11.75 0.39
N ALA A 71 3.40 12.73 -0.50
CA ALA A 71 4.63 12.87 -1.28
C ALA A 71 5.32 14.22 -1.08
N ASN A 72 4.90 14.96 -0.07
CA ASN A 72 5.44 16.29 0.22
C ASN A 72 5.54 16.46 1.74
N TYR A 73 6.75 16.32 2.26
CA TYR A 73 7.12 16.70 3.61
C TYR A 73 8.30 17.66 3.54
N ASN A 74 8.12 18.86 4.05
CA ASN A 74 9.14 19.91 4.06
C ASN A 74 8.98 20.79 5.30
N ASP A 75 10.07 21.07 6.00
CA ASP A 75 10.12 21.94 7.17
C ASP A 75 9.02 21.65 8.22
N GLY A 76 8.83 20.37 8.54
CA GLY A 76 7.83 19.92 9.53
C GLY A 76 6.37 19.99 9.05
N LYS A 77 6.12 20.12 7.75
CA LYS A 77 4.80 20.31 7.17
C LYS A 77 4.52 19.33 6.02
N PHE A 78 3.26 18.97 5.85
CA PHE A 78 2.74 18.23 4.70
C PHE A 78 1.89 19.16 3.84
N TYR A 79 2.31 19.44 2.61
CA TYR A 79 1.60 20.34 1.70
C TYR A 79 1.36 21.73 2.34
N GLY A 80 2.32 22.22 3.14
CA GLY A 80 2.24 23.49 3.84
C GLY A 80 1.34 23.52 5.09
N LYS A 81 0.73 22.39 5.46
CA LYS A 81 -0.08 22.19 6.67
C LYS A 81 0.75 21.59 7.79
N THR A 82 0.46 21.96 9.03
CA THR A 82 1.02 21.22 10.17
C THR A 82 0.59 19.76 10.12
N PRO A 83 1.32 18.84 10.79
CA PRO A 83 0.94 17.42 10.82
C PRO A 83 -0.50 17.18 11.29
N GLN A 84 -0.96 17.91 12.30
CA GLN A 84 -2.31 17.79 12.83
C GLN A 84 -3.38 18.33 11.87
N GLU A 85 -3.12 19.47 11.19
CA GLU A 85 -4.02 20.03 10.19
C GLU A 85 -4.16 19.09 8.99
N PHE A 86 -3.05 18.51 8.53
CA PHE A 86 -3.07 17.53 7.42
C PHE A 86 -3.86 16.28 7.81
N LYS A 87 -3.60 15.72 9.00
CA LYS A 87 -4.37 14.61 9.55
C LYS A 87 -5.86 14.91 9.58
N GLN A 88 -6.24 16.02 10.20
CA GLN A 88 -7.64 16.41 10.32
C GLN A 88 -8.31 16.57 8.95
N MET A 89 -7.61 17.16 7.98
CA MET A 89 -8.11 17.36 6.62
C MET A 89 -8.40 16.01 5.94
N VAL A 90 -7.50 15.04 6.02
CA VAL A 90 -7.68 13.69 5.44
C VAL A 90 -8.80 12.94 6.14
N GLU A 91 -8.81 12.93 7.48
CA GLU A 91 -9.80 12.19 8.28
C GLU A 91 -11.22 12.77 8.15
N THR A 92 -11.36 14.10 8.05
CA THR A 92 -12.66 14.75 7.82
C THR A 92 -13.29 14.33 6.48
N ASN A 93 -12.48 13.97 5.50
CA ASN A 93 -12.93 13.42 4.22
C ASN A 93 -13.13 11.89 4.25
N GLY A 94 -13.00 11.23 5.41
CA GLY A 94 -13.28 9.80 5.58
C GLY A 94 -12.14 8.87 5.15
N MET A 95 -10.93 9.39 4.91
CA MET A 95 -9.74 8.62 4.64
C MET A 95 -8.80 8.59 5.85
N LYS A 96 -7.76 7.71 5.79
CA LYS A 96 -6.66 7.66 6.77
C LYS A 96 -5.38 8.20 6.14
N VAL A 97 -4.50 8.78 6.96
CA VAL A 97 -3.12 9.09 6.56
C VAL A 97 -2.29 7.85 6.82
N LEU A 98 -1.97 7.09 5.78
CA LEU A 98 -1.28 5.81 5.92
C LEU A 98 0.22 5.98 6.07
N SER A 99 0.82 6.73 5.15
CA SER A 99 2.27 6.81 4.97
C SER A 99 2.71 8.09 4.29
N SER A 100 4.01 8.24 4.15
CA SER A 100 4.62 9.33 3.37
C SER A 100 5.89 8.85 2.68
N HIS A 101 6.09 9.31 1.44
CA HIS A 101 7.40 9.30 0.80
C HIS A 101 8.23 10.46 1.35
N THR A 102 9.27 10.13 2.11
CA THR A 102 10.13 11.09 2.79
C THR A 102 11.56 10.55 2.86
N SER A 103 12.52 11.38 2.51
CA SER A 103 13.92 10.99 2.54
C SER A 103 14.81 12.10 3.12
N HIS A 104 15.90 11.70 3.73
CA HIS A 104 17.01 12.56 4.10
C HIS A 104 18.31 11.87 3.71
N GLY A 105 19.08 12.48 2.81
CA GLY A 105 20.33 11.92 2.31
C GLY A 105 21.46 12.10 3.32
N LEU A 106 22.50 11.27 3.19
CA LEU A 106 23.74 11.45 3.94
C LEU A 106 24.64 12.49 3.26
N SER A 107 25.28 13.33 4.06
CA SER A 107 26.38 14.16 3.59
C SER A 107 27.61 13.30 3.25
N ASP A 108 28.54 13.83 2.45
CA ASP A 108 29.79 13.14 2.12
C ASP A 108 30.59 12.75 3.37
N LYS A 109 30.53 13.57 4.43
CA LYS A 109 31.16 13.31 5.72
C LYS A 109 30.54 12.09 6.40
N GLU A 110 29.21 12.06 6.50
CA GLU A 110 28.47 10.94 7.11
C GLU A 110 28.67 9.64 6.31
N LEU A 111 28.58 9.74 4.98
CA LEU A 111 28.79 8.61 4.08
C LEU A 111 30.20 8.02 4.23
N SER A 112 31.23 8.85 4.43
CA SER A 112 32.60 8.40 4.56
C SER A 112 32.95 7.90 5.96
N SER A 113 32.40 8.53 7.00
CA SER A 113 32.70 8.20 8.41
C SER A 113 31.81 7.11 8.99
N GLY A 114 30.56 6.96 8.48
CA GLY A 114 29.52 6.14 9.10
C GLY A 114 28.94 6.75 10.38
N ASP A 115 29.19 8.03 10.65
CA ASP A 115 28.59 8.77 11.76
C ASP A 115 27.36 9.52 11.27
N PHE A 116 26.17 9.03 11.60
CA PHE A 116 24.88 9.53 11.14
C PHE A 116 24.23 10.54 12.11
N THR A 117 25.00 11.12 13.03
CA THR A 117 24.44 11.95 14.12
C THR A 117 23.58 13.10 13.61
N GLU A 118 24.02 13.81 12.58
CA GLU A 118 23.29 14.96 12.01
C GLU A 118 22.01 14.50 11.27
N ALA A 119 22.12 13.51 10.40
CA ALA A 119 20.99 12.95 9.67
C ALA A 119 19.94 12.33 10.62
N LEU A 120 20.38 11.62 11.65
CA LEU A 120 19.47 11.01 12.63
C LEU A 120 18.75 12.06 13.49
N ALA A 121 19.38 13.20 13.80
CA ALA A 121 18.70 14.31 14.48
C ALA A 121 17.56 14.89 13.63
N TRP A 122 17.73 14.98 12.32
CA TRP A 122 16.66 15.36 11.40
C TRP A 122 15.52 14.33 11.40
N TRP A 123 15.86 13.02 11.41
CA TRP A 123 14.87 11.96 11.47
C TRP A 123 14.07 11.96 12.77
N ASP A 124 14.66 12.33 13.91
CA ASP A 124 13.93 12.40 15.17
C ASP A 124 12.75 13.40 15.11
N GLN A 125 12.95 14.55 14.46
CA GLN A 125 11.88 15.51 14.22
C GLN A 125 10.88 15.00 13.18
N CYS A 126 11.38 14.47 12.08
CA CYS A 126 10.56 13.91 11.00
C CYS A 126 9.62 12.80 11.53
N ILE A 127 10.13 11.88 12.34
CA ILE A 127 9.36 10.79 12.97
C ILE A 127 8.27 11.36 13.90
N ALA A 128 8.58 12.39 14.70
CA ALA A 128 7.61 13.03 15.57
C ALA A 128 6.45 13.67 14.77
N ASP A 129 6.77 14.33 13.66
CA ASP A 129 5.79 14.97 12.78
C ASP A 129 4.90 13.93 12.06
N HIS A 130 5.48 12.84 11.56
CA HIS A 130 4.72 11.76 10.93
C HIS A 130 3.78 11.06 11.91
N LYS A 131 4.24 10.84 13.15
CA LYS A 131 3.40 10.32 14.23
C LYS A 131 2.25 11.26 14.55
N ALA A 132 2.50 12.58 14.61
CA ALA A 132 1.48 13.59 14.86
C ALA A 132 0.46 13.69 13.69
N ALA A 133 0.90 13.40 12.46
CA ALA A 133 0.04 13.26 11.29
C ALA A 133 -0.79 11.96 11.29
N GLY A 134 -0.59 11.06 12.25
CA GLY A 134 -1.33 9.81 12.37
C GLY A 134 -0.88 8.72 11.40
N MET A 135 0.31 8.85 10.83
CA MET A 135 0.90 7.86 9.92
C MET A 135 1.37 6.63 10.67
N GLU A 136 1.36 5.49 9.98
CA GLU A 136 1.90 4.22 10.46
C GLU A 136 3.27 3.92 9.82
N TYR A 137 3.54 4.48 8.64
CA TYR A 137 4.72 4.17 7.83
C TYR A 137 5.40 5.44 7.33
N ILE A 138 6.74 5.36 7.22
CA ILE A 138 7.58 6.33 6.51
C ILE A 138 8.40 5.55 5.49
N VAL A 139 8.43 6.00 4.24
CA VAL A 139 9.09 5.29 3.15
C VAL A 139 10.09 6.21 2.47
N THR A 140 11.35 5.80 2.39
CA THR A 140 12.33 6.48 1.54
C THR A 140 12.08 6.09 0.09
N PRO A 141 11.72 7.07 -0.79
CA PRO A 141 11.28 6.75 -2.16
C PRO A 141 12.43 6.62 -3.16
N TRP A 142 13.64 7.02 -2.81
CA TRP A 142 14.73 7.11 -3.76
C TRP A 142 16.10 7.05 -3.11
N LEU A 143 16.97 6.24 -3.70
CA LEU A 143 18.41 6.28 -3.51
C LEU A 143 19.06 6.09 -4.88
N GLY A 144 19.90 7.02 -5.34
CA GLY A 144 20.69 6.80 -6.54
C GLY A 144 21.60 5.58 -6.38
N VAL A 145 22.00 4.94 -7.50
CA VAL A 145 22.90 3.78 -7.43
C VAL A 145 24.25 4.20 -6.80
N PRO A 146 24.62 3.67 -5.63
CA PRO A 146 25.90 4.00 -5.01
C PRO A 146 27.08 3.55 -5.86
N LYS A 147 28.19 4.27 -5.77
CA LYS A 147 29.39 3.97 -6.57
C LYS A 147 30.07 2.67 -6.13
N THR A 148 29.95 2.32 -4.86
CA THR A 148 30.63 1.16 -4.28
C THR A 148 29.69 0.36 -3.38
N LEU A 149 29.99 -0.93 -3.20
CA LEU A 149 29.29 -1.78 -2.22
C LEU A 149 29.50 -1.28 -0.79
N LYS A 150 30.61 -0.61 -0.50
CA LYS A 150 30.83 0.02 0.80
C LYS A 150 29.84 1.17 1.04
N GLU A 151 29.63 2.03 0.05
CA GLU A 151 28.62 3.09 0.15
C GLU A 151 27.21 2.50 0.32
N LEU A 152 26.87 1.47 -0.45
CA LEU A 152 25.58 0.78 -0.31
C LEU A 152 25.41 0.17 1.08
N GLN A 153 26.45 -0.45 1.64
CA GLN A 153 26.42 -0.95 3.03
C GLN A 153 26.19 0.18 4.02
N THR A 154 26.88 1.32 3.85
CA THR A 154 26.66 2.50 4.72
C THR A 154 25.21 2.98 4.68
N TYR A 155 24.55 2.98 3.52
CA TYR A 155 23.12 3.28 3.43
C TYR A 155 22.24 2.22 4.09
N CYS A 156 22.59 0.92 3.99
CA CYS A 156 21.87 -0.13 4.70
C CYS A 156 21.97 0.04 6.22
N ASP A 157 23.16 0.36 6.72
CA ASP A 157 23.39 0.63 8.16
C ASP A 157 22.60 1.87 8.62
N TYR A 158 22.62 2.93 7.82
CA TYR A 158 21.83 4.13 8.07
C TYR A 158 20.34 3.84 8.12
N TYR A 159 19.78 3.09 7.16
CA TYR A 159 18.35 2.73 7.14
C TYR A 159 17.97 1.84 8.31
N ASN A 160 18.87 0.97 8.77
CA ASN A 160 18.65 0.21 10.01
C ASN A 160 18.51 1.14 11.23
N GLU A 161 19.35 2.18 11.36
CA GLU A 161 19.26 3.13 12.48
C GLU A 161 17.99 4.00 12.38
N VAL A 162 17.60 4.45 11.18
CA VAL A 162 16.32 5.16 10.97
C VAL A 162 15.15 4.27 11.33
N GLY A 163 15.13 3.03 10.84
CA GLY A 163 14.05 2.08 11.10
C GLY A 163 13.91 1.71 12.58
N LYS A 164 15.03 1.59 13.29
CA LYS A 164 15.05 1.38 14.74
C LYS A 164 14.41 2.55 15.51
N ARG A 165 14.68 3.80 15.09
CA ARG A 165 14.05 4.99 15.67
C ARG A 165 12.56 5.08 15.37
N CYS A 166 12.16 4.77 14.13
CA CYS A 166 10.75 4.67 13.76
C CYS A 166 10.02 3.63 14.62
N ASN A 167 10.60 2.45 14.79
CA ASN A 167 10.04 1.38 15.62
C ASN A 167 9.87 1.81 17.09
N ALA A 168 10.87 2.50 17.66
CA ALA A 168 10.79 3.04 19.03
C ALA A 168 9.67 4.07 19.18
N ALA A 169 9.32 4.79 18.12
CA ALA A 169 8.20 5.74 18.09
C ALA A 169 6.85 5.09 17.75
N GLY A 170 6.81 3.80 17.39
CA GLY A 170 5.61 3.07 16.99
C GLY A 170 5.25 3.23 15.50
N LEU A 171 6.20 3.67 14.67
CA LEU A 171 6.08 3.71 13.21
C LEU A 171 6.94 2.61 12.58
N LYS A 172 6.72 2.35 11.30
CA LYS A 172 7.54 1.45 10.49
C LYS A 172 8.25 2.23 9.39
N TYR A 173 9.50 1.82 9.12
CA TYR A 173 10.32 2.46 8.09
C TYR A 173 10.56 1.50 6.93
N GLY A 174 10.48 2.02 5.69
CA GLY A 174 10.70 1.22 4.50
C GLY A 174 11.43 1.95 3.37
N TYR A 175 11.75 1.18 2.35
CA TYR A 175 12.35 1.65 1.12
C TYR A 175 11.47 1.29 -0.08
N HIS A 176 11.26 2.24 -1.00
CA HIS A 176 10.53 2.06 -2.25
C HIS A 176 11.50 1.97 -3.43
N ASN A 177 11.30 1.01 -4.31
CA ASN A 177 12.16 0.79 -5.46
C ASN A 177 11.62 1.42 -6.75
N HIS A 178 12.57 1.78 -7.62
CA HIS A 178 12.38 2.02 -9.05
C HIS A 178 13.06 0.93 -9.89
N ALA A 179 13.31 1.20 -11.17
CA ALA A 179 13.99 0.26 -12.04
C ALA A 179 15.53 0.29 -11.91
N HIS A 180 16.09 1.41 -11.44
CA HIS A 180 17.56 1.54 -11.37
C HIS A 180 18.19 0.70 -10.26
N GLU A 181 17.45 0.30 -9.24
CA GLU A 181 17.94 -0.60 -8.19
C GLU A 181 18.22 -2.03 -8.67
N PHE A 182 17.79 -2.38 -9.89
CA PHE A 182 18.17 -3.62 -10.55
C PHE A 182 19.52 -3.54 -11.24
N GLN A 183 20.20 -2.38 -11.21
CA GLN A 183 21.58 -2.25 -11.65
C GLN A 183 22.55 -2.84 -10.63
N LYS A 184 23.72 -3.28 -11.16
CA LYS A 184 24.79 -3.77 -10.31
C LYS A 184 25.65 -2.63 -9.78
N VAL A 185 25.93 -2.67 -8.50
CA VAL A 185 26.95 -1.82 -7.87
C VAL A 185 28.30 -2.47 -8.06
N GLU A 186 29.28 -1.75 -8.57
CA GLU A 186 30.64 -2.24 -8.92
C GLU A 186 30.64 -3.46 -9.86
N ASP A 187 29.64 -3.60 -10.74
CA ASP A 187 29.43 -4.77 -11.60
C ASP A 187 29.31 -6.11 -10.84
N LYS A 188 29.09 -6.08 -9.53
CA LYS A 188 29.05 -7.26 -8.66
C LYS A 188 27.65 -7.63 -8.23
N GLU A 189 27.01 -6.80 -7.39
CA GLU A 189 25.75 -7.09 -6.71
C GLU A 189 24.62 -6.18 -7.19
N ILE A 190 23.45 -6.73 -7.47
CA ILE A 190 22.25 -5.96 -7.76
C ILE A 190 21.85 -5.21 -6.48
N MET A 191 21.65 -3.89 -6.59
CA MET A 191 21.33 -3.03 -5.45
C MET A 191 20.10 -3.52 -4.67
N LEU A 192 18.99 -3.82 -5.36
CA LEU A 192 17.77 -4.30 -4.71
C LEU A 192 17.92 -5.70 -4.11
N ASP A 193 18.86 -6.51 -4.56
CA ASP A 193 19.18 -7.79 -3.93
C ASP A 193 20.04 -7.61 -2.67
N TYR A 194 20.95 -6.65 -2.70
CA TYR A 194 21.84 -6.38 -1.58
C TYR A 194 21.07 -5.84 -0.36
N MET A 195 20.17 -4.87 -0.58
CA MET A 195 19.49 -4.17 0.50
C MET A 195 18.67 -5.08 1.44
N PRO A 196 17.82 -6.02 0.97
CA PRO A 196 17.10 -6.92 1.87
C PRO A 196 17.98 -7.86 2.66
N GLN A 197 19.18 -8.18 2.16
CA GLN A 197 20.15 -9.06 2.84
C GLN A 197 20.96 -8.32 3.91
N HIS A 198 21.11 -6.99 3.79
CA HIS A 198 21.93 -6.16 4.65
C HIS A 198 21.14 -5.17 5.51
N THR A 199 19.81 -5.28 5.50
CA THR A 199 18.93 -4.54 6.40
C THR A 199 18.17 -5.48 7.33
N ASN A 200 17.98 -5.05 8.59
CA ASN A 200 17.25 -5.85 9.57
C ASN A 200 15.74 -5.85 9.23
N PRO A 201 15.12 -7.02 9.05
CA PRO A 201 13.68 -7.12 8.73
C PRO A 201 12.75 -6.58 9.84
N GLU A 202 13.24 -6.45 11.07
CA GLU A 202 12.47 -5.81 12.15
C GLU A 202 12.41 -4.29 11.99
N TYR A 203 13.39 -3.69 11.31
CA TYR A 203 13.51 -2.24 11.20
C TYR A 203 13.17 -1.69 9.82
N VAL A 204 13.48 -2.45 8.76
CA VAL A 204 13.31 -1.98 7.38
C VAL A 204 12.45 -2.96 6.60
N PHE A 205 11.31 -2.51 6.12
CA PHE A 205 10.52 -3.23 5.11
C PHE A 205 10.76 -2.66 3.71
N PHE A 206 10.25 -3.33 2.68
CA PHE A 206 10.28 -2.82 1.31
C PHE A 206 8.84 -2.54 0.84
N GLN A 207 8.65 -1.36 0.26
CA GLN A 207 7.48 -1.02 -0.52
C GLN A 207 7.83 -1.30 -1.98
N MET A 208 7.34 -2.44 -2.50
CA MET A 208 7.65 -2.80 -3.88
C MET A 208 6.73 -2.07 -4.84
N ASP A 209 7.32 -1.30 -5.75
CA ASP A 209 6.63 -0.84 -6.96
C ASP A 209 6.70 -1.94 -8.03
N VAL A 210 5.54 -2.55 -8.29
CA VAL A 210 5.47 -3.72 -9.18
C VAL A 210 5.74 -3.38 -10.64
N TYR A 211 5.41 -2.16 -11.09
CA TYR A 211 5.70 -1.70 -12.43
C TYR A 211 7.20 -1.48 -12.64
N TRP A 212 7.85 -0.83 -11.67
CA TRP A 212 9.29 -0.59 -11.78
C TRP A 212 10.12 -1.87 -11.70
N VAL A 213 9.65 -2.91 -11.00
CA VAL A 213 10.26 -4.25 -11.06
C VAL A 213 10.22 -4.80 -12.50
N VAL A 214 9.04 -4.73 -13.14
CA VAL A 214 8.89 -5.18 -14.55
C VAL A 214 9.75 -4.33 -15.50
N ARG A 215 9.83 -3.01 -15.26
CA ARG A 215 10.69 -2.11 -16.05
C ARG A 215 12.18 -2.34 -15.82
N GLY A 216 12.54 -2.94 -14.69
CA GLY A 216 13.89 -3.42 -14.39
C GLY A 216 14.18 -4.81 -14.92
N ASP A 217 13.34 -5.34 -15.85
CA ASP A 217 13.44 -6.68 -16.45
C ASP A 217 13.41 -7.81 -15.41
N ASN A 218 12.64 -7.62 -14.33
CA ASN A 218 12.51 -8.59 -13.25
C ASN A 218 11.04 -8.95 -12.97
N SER A 219 10.84 -9.97 -12.12
CA SER A 219 9.53 -10.48 -11.73
C SER A 219 9.23 -10.15 -10.27
N PRO A 220 8.14 -9.43 -9.94
CA PRO A 220 7.70 -9.24 -8.56
C PRO A 220 7.55 -10.57 -7.80
N VAL A 221 6.98 -11.60 -8.44
CA VAL A 221 6.76 -12.91 -7.82
C VAL A 221 8.08 -13.61 -7.47
N ASP A 222 9.11 -13.46 -8.30
CA ASP A 222 10.42 -14.04 -8.02
C ASP A 222 11.07 -13.35 -6.80
N TYR A 223 10.90 -12.04 -6.66
CA TYR A 223 11.34 -11.29 -5.48
C TYR A 223 10.56 -11.69 -4.21
N PHE A 224 9.25 -11.93 -4.32
CA PHE A 224 8.47 -12.47 -3.18
C PHE A 224 8.95 -13.86 -2.76
N ASN A 225 9.37 -14.69 -3.72
CA ASN A 225 9.94 -16.00 -3.46
C ASN A 225 11.33 -15.91 -2.82
N LYS A 226 12.15 -14.95 -3.26
CA LYS A 226 13.52 -14.73 -2.82
C LYS A 226 13.60 -14.11 -1.42
N TYR A 227 12.70 -13.17 -1.13
CA TYR A 227 12.68 -12.40 0.11
C TYR A 227 11.27 -12.42 0.76
N PRO A 228 10.78 -13.60 1.21
CA PRO A 228 9.43 -13.72 1.76
C PRO A 228 9.27 -12.84 3.02
N GLY A 229 8.10 -12.21 3.14
CA GLY A 229 7.76 -11.37 4.28
C GLY A 229 8.42 -9.98 4.31
N ARG A 230 9.21 -9.60 3.28
CA ARG A 230 9.91 -8.32 3.26
C ARG A 230 9.12 -7.19 2.60
N PHE A 231 8.03 -7.48 1.88
CA PHE A 231 7.28 -6.50 1.08
C PHE A 231 5.95 -6.15 1.73
N THR A 232 6.00 -5.33 2.79
CA THR A 232 4.82 -4.95 3.59
C THR A 232 3.80 -4.11 2.81
N MET A 233 4.26 -3.36 1.83
CA MET A 233 3.42 -2.52 0.98
C MET A 233 3.73 -2.77 -0.49
N LEU A 234 2.71 -2.67 -1.34
CA LEU A 234 2.89 -2.66 -2.79
C LEU A 234 2.42 -1.32 -3.35
N HIS A 235 3.27 -0.67 -4.14
CA HIS A 235 2.83 0.31 -5.11
C HIS A 235 2.30 -0.41 -6.33
N ILE A 236 1.00 -0.24 -6.55
CA ILE A 236 0.32 -0.77 -7.72
C ILE A 236 0.32 0.33 -8.77
N LYS A 237 1.14 0.14 -9.75
CA LYS A 237 1.46 1.09 -10.80
C LYS A 237 1.53 0.42 -12.14
N ASP A 238 1.23 1.15 -13.19
CA ASP A 238 1.37 0.76 -14.59
C ASP A 238 2.07 1.88 -15.39
N HIS A 239 2.18 1.72 -16.71
CA HIS A 239 2.71 2.77 -17.58
C HIS A 239 1.85 4.05 -17.52
N ARG A 240 0.54 3.88 -17.45
CA ARG A 240 -0.47 4.93 -17.25
C ARG A 240 -1.49 4.44 -16.23
N GLU A 241 -2.78 4.36 -16.62
CA GLU A 241 -3.84 3.82 -15.77
C GLU A 241 -3.58 2.35 -15.47
N ILE A 242 -3.80 1.96 -14.22
CA ILE A 242 -3.56 0.59 -13.74
C ILE A 242 -4.38 -0.42 -14.54
N GLY A 243 -3.70 -1.45 -15.06
CA GLY A 243 -4.31 -2.53 -15.83
C GLY A 243 -4.37 -2.30 -17.34
N GLN A 244 -4.05 -1.11 -17.84
CA GLN A 244 -4.20 -0.80 -19.27
C GLN A 244 -3.06 -1.35 -20.16
N SER A 245 -1.83 -1.36 -19.65
CA SER A 245 -0.67 -1.73 -20.49
C SER A 245 -0.59 -3.22 -20.80
N GLY A 246 -1.13 -4.06 -19.93
CA GLY A 246 -0.95 -5.50 -19.98
C GLY A 246 0.48 -5.97 -19.65
N MET A 247 1.39 -5.06 -19.27
CA MET A 247 2.79 -5.40 -18.95
C MET A 247 2.93 -6.01 -17.56
N VAL A 248 2.09 -5.60 -16.61
CA VAL A 248 2.17 -6.03 -15.21
C VAL A 248 1.22 -7.21 -14.98
N GLY A 249 1.77 -8.35 -14.59
CA GLY A 249 1.02 -9.58 -14.33
C GLY A 249 0.31 -9.55 -12.98
N TYR A 250 -0.67 -8.66 -12.78
CA TYR A 250 -1.33 -8.42 -11.51
C TYR A 250 -1.95 -9.66 -10.87
N ASP A 251 -2.57 -10.55 -11.66
CA ASP A 251 -3.19 -11.77 -11.13
C ASP A 251 -2.17 -12.69 -10.45
N ALA A 252 -0.97 -12.83 -11.01
CA ALA A 252 0.12 -13.58 -10.40
C ALA A 252 0.68 -12.87 -9.17
N ILE A 253 0.84 -11.55 -9.22
CA ILE A 253 1.31 -10.73 -8.10
C ILE A 253 0.36 -10.87 -6.91
N PHE A 254 -0.93 -10.63 -7.12
CA PHE A 254 -1.93 -10.66 -6.06
C PHE A 254 -2.16 -12.04 -5.45
N LYS A 255 -1.97 -13.13 -6.20
CA LYS A 255 -1.98 -14.50 -5.68
C LYS A 255 -0.82 -14.82 -4.73
N ASN A 256 0.25 -14.04 -4.78
CA ASN A 256 1.46 -14.24 -3.98
C ASN A 256 1.65 -13.20 -2.87
N THR A 257 0.68 -12.33 -2.61
CA THR A 257 0.75 -11.28 -1.59
C THR A 257 0.97 -11.78 -0.17
N ASP A 258 0.42 -12.96 0.18
CA ASP A 258 0.64 -13.56 1.50
C ASP A 258 2.11 -13.95 1.71
N LYS A 259 2.77 -14.47 0.67
CA LYS A 259 4.20 -14.79 0.71
C LYS A 259 5.07 -13.55 0.78
N ALA A 260 4.68 -12.50 0.07
CA ALA A 260 5.34 -11.20 0.12
C ALA A 260 5.26 -10.54 1.50
N GLY A 261 4.22 -10.82 2.27
CA GLY A 261 3.93 -10.19 3.57
C GLY A 261 3.19 -8.87 3.41
N VAL A 262 2.34 -8.73 2.39
CA VAL A 262 1.64 -7.49 2.06
C VAL A 262 0.57 -7.18 3.11
N HIS A 263 0.55 -5.93 3.57
CA HIS A 263 -0.48 -5.37 4.44
C HIS A 263 -1.27 -4.26 3.77
N HIS A 264 -0.67 -3.52 2.82
CA HIS A 264 -1.31 -2.37 2.17
C HIS A 264 -1.02 -2.31 0.68
N LEU A 265 -2.01 -1.81 -0.07
CA LEU A 265 -1.89 -1.45 -1.48
C LEU A 265 -1.96 0.06 -1.60
N VAL A 266 -1.04 0.63 -2.38
CA VAL A 266 -1.00 2.04 -2.72
C VAL A 266 -1.05 2.17 -4.23
N ALA A 267 -2.11 2.77 -4.77
CA ALA A 267 -2.19 3.07 -6.20
C ALA A 267 -1.32 4.29 -6.52
N GLU A 268 -0.52 4.19 -7.57
CA GLU A 268 0.25 5.32 -8.07
C GLU A 268 0.13 5.46 -9.59
N ILE A 269 -0.20 6.66 -10.06
CA ILE A 269 -0.33 7.00 -11.46
C ILE A 269 0.53 8.22 -11.75
N GLU A 270 1.59 8.07 -12.55
CA GLU A 270 2.51 9.17 -12.88
C GLU A 270 2.29 9.74 -14.28
N GLN A 271 1.71 8.97 -15.18
CA GLN A 271 1.38 9.38 -16.54
C GLN A 271 -0.10 9.08 -16.79
N TYR A 272 -0.74 9.92 -17.56
CA TYR A 272 -2.18 9.88 -17.78
C TYR A 272 -2.49 9.82 -19.28
N SER A 273 -3.52 9.04 -19.67
CA SER A 273 -4.08 9.06 -21.04
C SER A 273 -5.34 9.94 -21.15
N CYS A 274 -5.86 10.40 -20.02
CA CYS A 274 -7.05 11.24 -19.86
C CYS A 274 -6.84 12.24 -18.72
N PRO A 275 -7.80 13.13 -18.40
CA PRO A 275 -7.69 14.03 -17.25
C PRO A 275 -7.34 13.29 -15.96
N VAL A 276 -6.56 13.94 -15.07
CA VAL A 276 -5.97 13.31 -13.87
C VAL A 276 -7.04 12.63 -13.01
N GLU A 277 -8.16 13.32 -12.75
CA GLU A 277 -9.26 12.79 -11.93
C GLU A 277 -9.89 11.54 -12.55
N GLU A 278 -10.03 11.51 -13.87
CA GLU A 278 -10.56 10.35 -14.59
C GLU A 278 -9.54 9.19 -14.55
N SER A 279 -8.25 9.49 -14.75
CA SER A 279 -7.17 8.52 -14.73
C SER A 279 -7.04 7.80 -13.37
N VAL A 280 -7.05 8.56 -12.27
CA VAL A 280 -6.99 7.97 -10.92
C VAL A 280 -8.26 7.18 -10.58
N LYS A 281 -9.43 7.63 -11.11
CA LYS A 281 -10.70 6.89 -10.95
C LYS A 281 -10.69 5.57 -11.71
N GLN A 282 -10.28 5.55 -12.98
CA GLN A 282 -10.17 4.33 -13.79
C GLN A 282 -9.22 3.32 -13.15
N SER A 283 -8.09 3.79 -12.64
CA SER A 283 -7.10 2.96 -11.95
C SER A 283 -7.67 2.31 -10.68
N LEU A 284 -8.43 3.06 -9.90
CA LEU A 284 -9.12 2.52 -8.73
C LEU A 284 -10.20 1.50 -9.13
N ASP A 285 -11.01 1.81 -10.14
CA ASP A 285 -12.09 0.93 -10.59
C ASP A 285 -11.54 -0.43 -11.03
N TYR A 286 -10.41 -0.45 -11.75
CA TYR A 286 -9.74 -1.69 -12.10
C TYR A 286 -9.43 -2.54 -10.86
N LEU A 287 -8.87 -1.94 -9.81
CA LEU A 287 -8.55 -2.66 -8.56
C LEU A 287 -9.80 -3.13 -7.81
N LEU A 288 -10.85 -2.30 -7.77
CA LEU A 288 -12.11 -2.63 -7.11
C LEU A 288 -12.86 -3.77 -7.83
N GLU A 289 -12.78 -3.84 -9.15
CA GLU A 289 -13.44 -4.86 -9.97
C GLU A 289 -12.64 -6.16 -10.06
N ALA A 290 -11.31 -6.10 -9.95
CA ALA A 290 -10.42 -7.25 -10.12
C ALA A 290 -10.72 -8.35 -9.07
N PRO A 291 -11.04 -9.58 -9.49
CA PRO A 291 -11.43 -10.65 -8.57
C PRO A 291 -10.27 -11.18 -7.72
N PHE A 292 -9.03 -10.90 -8.12
CA PHE A 292 -7.82 -11.32 -7.42
C PHE A 292 -7.37 -10.33 -6.33
N VAL A 293 -7.96 -9.14 -6.26
CA VAL A 293 -7.70 -8.15 -5.19
C VAL A 293 -8.61 -8.45 -4.00
N LYS A 294 -8.01 -8.69 -2.83
CA LYS A 294 -8.71 -8.94 -1.57
C LYS A 294 -9.35 -7.65 -1.03
N ALA A 295 -10.33 -7.79 -0.15
CA ALA A 295 -10.96 -6.64 0.52
C ALA A 295 -9.97 -5.91 1.42
N SER A 296 -9.17 -6.65 2.19
CA SER A 296 -8.09 -6.11 3.03
C SER A 296 -6.89 -7.06 3.04
N TYR A 297 -5.71 -6.51 3.26
CA TYR A 297 -4.44 -7.22 3.47
C TYR A 297 -3.93 -7.05 4.90
N SER A 298 -4.51 -6.13 5.68
CA SER A 298 -4.23 -6.00 7.11
C SER A 298 -4.68 -7.25 7.86
N LYS A 299 -3.81 -7.77 8.75
CA LYS A 299 -4.11 -8.92 9.61
C LYS A 299 -4.65 -8.47 10.94
#